data_4d854c7946d8e248b8609454f2a03884
#
_entry.id   4d854c7946d8e248b8609454f2a03884
#
_cell.length_a   1.000
_cell.length_b   1.000
_cell.length_c   1.000
_cell.angle_alpha   90.00
_cell.angle_beta   90.00
_cell.angle_gamma   90.00
#
_symmetry.space_group_name_H-M   'P 1'
#
loop_
_entity.id
_entity.type
_entity.pdbx_description
1 polymer ?
#
loop_
_entity_poly.entity_id
_entity_poly.type
_entity_poly.pdbx_seq_one_letter_code
_entity_poly.pdbx_strand_id
1 'polypeptide(L)'
;MYNSIVTFSLGGKEMKKNLLKIMTLVAAIGMLASCEIHFGPSSNSNVISAGLTAGSISKSEGEGFELVDPKYTMRQNSENAGWNTLNSTGNQKILVVPVKLSGESSWTQTKLDNVNKVFFGEASDTSWQSVKSFFETSSYGNLHITGEVLPEFSSSYSYASLMAKGQSSSDAIAEEFNAKTTLTNDQRKAYDQDGDGYLDAVVFLYQPVPTDSNSDSFWAWCFATELSASKLKPAVNNYMWASYDFINDTYTKDTVFGKVPSGLEAHTYIHETGHLLGLDDYYSYDDSSTSKPWDCAGDREMQSFNIGDHNIYSKMALGWVDPYYVTGSCEIKLHTSALYGEAILIKDDWNKSIFDEYLMIEYYTPNGLNKQDSQYSYDSRNKMYEGSGLRIYHIDARLVQNVFVNGSSYGNRGYSSDWVKNKTIIGASNSLNRSYLTSTQAKNGKVRYVHLLDSGKNNTLSNGVNGTGDYSIKSQGLKINPDKTLWTKGQTFEATSDFFANGTKFNDGTALNYTITVGETDGDAITVKITKK
;
A
#
# COMPACT_ATOMS: atom_id res chain seq x y z
N MET A 1 0.78 -4.51 23.99
CA MET A 1 -0.70 -4.63 23.99
C MET A 1 -1.22 -3.54 23.08
N TYR A 2 -1.45 -3.85 21.82
CA TYR A 2 -1.97 -2.87 20.86
C TYR A 2 -3.41 -3.21 20.56
N ASN A 3 -4.33 -2.43 21.10
CA ASN A 3 -5.71 -2.37 20.68
C ASN A 3 -5.88 -1.09 19.84
N SER A 4 -5.55 -1.14 18.57
CA SER A 4 -5.96 -0.11 17.65
C SER A 4 -7.31 -0.51 17.07
N ILE A 5 -8.37 -0.25 17.83
CA ILE A 5 -9.73 -0.29 17.30
C ILE A 5 -9.96 1.08 16.68
N VAL A 6 -9.84 1.16 15.36
CA VAL A 6 -10.34 2.32 14.61
C VAL A 6 -11.87 2.25 14.65
N THR A 7 -12.48 2.89 15.63
CA THR A 7 -13.92 3.15 15.68
C THR A 7 -14.20 4.46 14.97
N PHE A 8 -14.59 4.38 13.70
CA PHE A 8 -15.10 5.54 12.98
C PHE A 8 -16.44 5.98 13.56
N SER A 9 -16.49 7.16 14.16
CA SER A 9 -17.73 7.87 14.47
C SER A 9 -18.10 8.74 13.28
N LEU A 10 -19.02 8.27 12.45
CA LEU A 10 -19.65 9.09 11.42
C LEU A 10 -20.84 9.83 12.03
N GLY A 11 -20.62 11.13 12.32
CA GLY A 11 -21.69 12.06 12.65
C GLY A 11 -22.51 12.42 11.41
N GLY A 12 -23.71 11.85 11.30
CA GLY A 12 -24.64 12.18 10.23
C GLY A 12 -25.27 13.57 10.42
N LYS A 13 -25.12 14.45 9.43
CA LYS A 13 -26.07 15.54 9.21
C LYS A 13 -26.68 15.42 7.82
N GLU A 14 -28.01 15.38 7.83
CA GLU A 14 -28.85 15.44 6.64
C GLU A 14 -28.53 16.66 5.78
N MET A 15 -28.24 16.46 4.51
CA MET A 15 -28.29 17.53 3.51
C MET A 15 -29.52 17.40 2.64
N LYS A 16 -30.38 18.42 2.77
CA LYS A 16 -31.59 18.62 1.97
C LYS A 16 -31.24 18.89 0.50
N LYS A 17 -32.04 18.27 -0.36
CA LYS A 17 -32.13 18.49 -1.81
C LYS A 17 -32.32 19.95 -2.17
N ASN A 18 -31.62 20.43 -3.19
CA ASN A 18 -32.18 21.38 -4.14
C ASN A 18 -31.70 21.05 -5.55
N LEU A 19 -32.69 20.83 -6.37
CA LEU A 19 -32.71 20.59 -7.81
C LEU A 19 -32.74 21.94 -8.53
N LEU A 20 -32.04 22.17 -9.61
CA LEU A 20 -32.59 22.59 -10.91
C LEU A 20 -31.56 23.24 -11.85
N LYS A 21 -31.39 22.59 -12.99
CA LYS A 21 -31.25 23.09 -14.38
C LYS A 21 -30.31 24.28 -14.68
N ILE A 22 -29.44 24.12 -15.69
CA ILE A 22 -29.66 24.63 -17.07
C ILE A 22 -28.54 24.07 -17.99
N MET A 23 -28.98 23.56 -19.12
CA MET A 23 -28.19 23.26 -20.33
C MET A 23 -27.76 24.57 -21.02
N THR A 24 -26.59 24.63 -21.59
CA THR A 24 -26.40 25.16 -22.95
C THR A 24 -25.06 24.70 -23.55
N LEU A 25 -25.15 24.22 -24.71
CA LEU A 25 -24.24 23.74 -25.74
C LEU A 25 -23.40 24.87 -26.34
N VAL A 26 -22.08 24.73 -26.44
CA VAL A 26 -21.33 25.29 -27.60
C VAL A 26 -20.16 24.37 -27.93
N ALA A 27 -20.20 23.88 -29.17
CA ALA A 27 -19.09 23.17 -29.78
C ALA A 27 -18.09 24.18 -30.36
N ALA A 28 -16.80 23.93 -30.15
CA ALA A 28 -15.76 24.52 -30.98
C ALA A 28 -14.62 23.50 -31.14
N ILE A 29 -14.41 23.14 -32.38
CA ILE A 29 -13.35 22.30 -32.92
C ILE A 29 -12.02 23.06 -32.82
N GLY A 30 -11.02 22.47 -32.23
CA GLY A 30 -9.64 22.96 -32.26
C GLY A 30 -8.66 21.80 -32.28
N MET A 31 -7.91 21.72 -33.36
CA MET A 31 -6.98 20.65 -33.74
C MET A 31 -5.95 20.30 -32.66
N LEU A 32 -5.84 19.03 -32.39
CA LEU A 32 -4.76 18.39 -31.63
C LEU A 32 -3.46 18.42 -32.44
N ALA A 33 -2.47 19.13 -31.92
CA ALA A 33 -1.08 18.80 -32.19
C ALA A 33 -0.62 17.86 -31.12
N SER A 34 -0.40 16.60 -31.47
CA SER A 34 0.26 15.62 -30.61
C SER A 34 1.72 16.04 -30.40
N CYS A 35 2.03 16.52 -29.22
CA CYS A 35 3.43 16.62 -28.78
C CYS A 35 3.76 15.30 -28.09
N GLU A 36 4.41 14.40 -28.77
CA GLU A 36 5.16 13.32 -28.14
C GLU A 36 6.32 13.93 -27.36
N ILE A 37 6.18 14.03 -26.05
CA ILE A 37 7.30 14.38 -25.18
C ILE A 37 8.09 13.11 -24.95
N HIS A 38 9.16 12.93 -25.69
CA HIS A 38 10.21 11.97 -25.39
C HIS A 38 10.96 12.45 -24.12
N PHE A 39 10.68 11.86 -22.98
CA PHE A 39 11.56 11.95 -21.83
C PHE A 39 12.74 11.02 -22.05
N GLY A 40 13.89 11.58 -22.36
CA GLY A 40 15.17 10.86 -22.34
C GLY A 40 15.51 10.45 -20.91
N PRO A 41 16.20 9.32 -20.71
CA PRO A 41 16.53 8.82 -19.38
C PRO A 41 17.53 9.76 -18.70
N SER A 42 17.23 10.18 -17.46
CA SER A 42 18.22 10.81 -16.61
C SER A 42 19.26 9.76 -16.22
N SER A 43 20.48 9.97 -16.66
CA SER A 43 21.62 9.12 -16.39
C SER A 43 22.08 9.28 -14.94
N ASN A 44 21.69 8.37 -14.07
CA ASN A 44 22.47 7.90 -12.91
C ASN A 44 21.69 6.82 -12.14
N SER A 45 21.59 5.65 -12.69
CA SER A 45 21.26 4.45 -11.93
C SER A 45 22.43 3.47 -12.03
N ASN A 46 23.23 3.42 -10.99
CA ASN A 46 24.07 2.26 -10.77
C ASN A 46 23.19 1.08 -10.42
N VAL A 47 22.93 0.26 -11.36
CA VAL A 47 22.50 -1.14 -11.40
C VAL A 47 21.46 -1.35 -12.51
N ILE A 48 21.89 -1.40 -13.73
CA ILE A 48 21.17 -2.11 -14.78
C ILE A 48 22.15 -3.09 -15.39
N SER A 49 21.95 -4.35 -15.09
CA SER A 49 22.59 -5.42 -15.85
C SER A 49 21.86 -5.58 -17.17
N ALA A 50 22.62 -5.43 -18.26
CA ALA A 50 22.26 -5.89 -19.60
C ALA A 50 20.95 -5.36 -20.23
N GLY A 51 20.96 -4.11 -20.64
CA GLY A 51 20.29 -3.73 -21.90
C GLY A 51 18.79 -3.48 -21.91
N LEU A 52 18.05 -3.75 -20.84
CA LEU A 52 16.62 -3.46 -20.74
C LEU A 52 16.38 -2.32 -19.75
N THR A 53 15.66 -1.28 -20.18
CA THR A 53 15.20 -0.21 -19.30
C THR A 53 13.92 -0.66 -18.60
N ALA A 54 13.81 -0.47 -17.27
CA ALA A 54 12.61 -0.74 -16.52
C ALA A 54 11.38 -0.10 -17.19
N GLY A 55 10.27 -0.83 -17.25
CA GLY A 55 9.03 -0.37 -17.87
C GLY A 55 9.01 -0.28 -19.41
N SER A 56 10.10 -0.58 -20.10
CA SER A 56 10.22 -0.41 -21.56
C SER A 56 9.74 -1.60 -22.41
N ILE A 57 9.25 -2.68 -21.76
CA ILE A 57 8.77 -3.87 -22.48
C ILE A 57 7.39 -3.59 -23.07
N SER A 58 7.25 -3.87 -24.37
CA SER A 58 5.93 -3.87 -25.02
C SER A 58 5.08 -5.00 -24.47
N LYS A 59 4.01 -4.65 -23.79
CA LYS A 59 2.96 -5.59 -23.40
C LYS A 59 2.08 -5.89 -24.60
N SER A 60 1.71 -7.16 -24.80
CA SER A 60 0.88 -7.58 -25.94
C SER A 60 -0.16 -8.60 -25.50
N GLU A 61 -1.30 -8.56 -26.17
CA GLU A 61 -2.32 -9.61 -26.09
C GLU A 61 -1.85 -10.88 -26.79
N GLY A 62 -2.40 -12.03 -26.40
CA GLY A 62 -2.10 -13.32 -26.96
C GLY A 62 -3.29 -14.27 -26.96
N GLU A 63 -3.11 -15.46 -27.49
CA GLU A 63 -4.15 -16.49 -27.42
C GLU A 63 -4.36 -16.90 -25.96
N GLY A 64 -5.60 -16.77 -25.47
CA GLY A 64 -6.00 -17.14 -24.11
C GLY A 64 -5.71 -16.10 -23.03
N PHE A 65 -5.29 -14.90 -23.37
CA PHE A 65 -5.17 -13.76 -22.44
C PHE A 65 -5.25 -12.42 -23.16
N GLU A 66 -5.66 -11.38 -22.44
CA GLU A 66 -5.72 -10.00 -22.89
C GLU A 66 -5.07 -9.06 -21.87
N LEU A 67 -4.51 -7.94 -22.32
CA LEU A 67 -4.05 -6.87 -21.44
C LEU A 67 -5.25 -5.99 -21.04
N VAL A 68 -5.46 -5.73 -19.76
CA VAL A 68 -6.61 -4.97 -19.26
C VAL A 68 -6.15 -3.85 -18.34
N ASP A 69 -6.58 -2.63 -18.63
CA ASP A 69 -6.52 -1.50 -17.70
C ASP A 69 -7.68 -1.60 -16.70
N PRO A 70 -7.44 -1.77 -15.40
CA PRO A 70 -8.49 -1.85 -14.41
C PRO A 70 -9.29 -0.54 -14.30
N LYS A 71 -10.62 -0.66 -14.20
CA LYS A 71 -11.54 0.49 -14.25
C LYS A 71 -11.43 1.46 -13.08
N TYR A 72 -10.93 1.01 -11.94
CA TYR A 72 -10.90 1.78 -10.70
C TYR A 72 -9.58 1.63 -9.98
N THR A 73 -9.22 2.62 -9.16
CA THR A 73 -8.04 2.63 -8.31
C THR A 73 -8.42 2.62 -6.83
N MET A 74 -7.44 2.43 -5.96
CA MET A 74 -7.62 2.47 -4.52
C MET A 74 -8.09 3.85 -4.04
N ARG A 75 -7.66 4.92 -4.70
CA ARG A 75 -8.07 6.29 -4.39
C ARG A 75 -9.59 6.45 -4.35
N GLN A 76 -10.31 5.93 -5.36
CA GLN A 76 -11.77 6.05 -5.41
C GLN A 76 -12.47 5.37 -4.23
N ASN A 77 -11.90 4.28 -3.70
CA ASN A 77 -12.42 3.65 -2.50
C ASN A 77 -12.19 4.52 -1.25
N SER A 78 -11.02 5.10 -1.12
CA SER A 78 -10.67 5.96 0.02
C SER A 78 -11.48 7.24 0.05
N GLU A 79 -11.65 7.91 -1.08
CA GLU A 79 -12.51 9.09 -1.23
C GLU A 79 -13.96 8.81 -0.83
N ASN A 80 -14.49 7.63 -1.18
CA ASN A 80 -15.82 7.21 -0.74
C ASN A 80 -15.93 6.96 0.76
N ALA A 81 -14.83 6.63 1.41
CA ALA A 81 -14.75 6.51 2.86
C ALA A 81 -14.55 7.87 3.58
N GLY A 82 -14.43 8.96 2.82
CA GLY A 82 -14.22 10.31 3.35
C GLY A 82 -12.75 10.68 3.57
N TRP A 83 -11.84 9.90 3.01
CA TRP A 83 -10.40 10.17 3.04
C TRP A 83 -9.95 10.73 1.70
N ASN A 84 -9.34 11.91 1.75
CA ASN A 84 -8.76 12.53 0.59
C ASN A 84 -7.33 12.03 0.41
N THR A 85 -7.14 11.04 -0.43
CA THR A 85 -5.83 10.44 -0.67
C THR A 85 -5.05 11.23 -1.72
N LEU A 86 -3.73 11.19 -1.60
CA LEU A 86 -2.81 11.65 -2.63
C LEU A 86 -3.07 10.88 -3.94
N ASN A 87 -3.01 11.56 -5.08
CA ASN A 87 -3.12 10.87 -6.36
C ASN A 87 -1.91 9.95 -6.58
N SER A 88 -2.15 8.76 -7.08
CA SER A 88 -1.13 7.71 -7.25
C SER A 88 -0.34 7.80 -8.56
N THR A 89 -0.63 8.79 -9.41
CA THR A 89 0.06 8.98 -10.70
C THR A 89 0.38 10.43 -10.98
N GLY A 90 1.32 10.67 -11.89
CA GLY A 90 1.76 12.01 -12.29
C GLY A 90 2.62 12.70 -11.24
N ASN A 91 2.68 14.02 -11.29
CA ASN A 91 3.47 14.82 -10.35
C ASN A 91 2.64 15.16 -9.13
N GLN A 92 3.05 14.66 -7.97
CA GLN A 92 2.34 14.86 -6.71
C GLN A 92 3.23 15.61 -5.70
N LYS A 93 2.58 16.32 -4.77
CA LYS A 93 3.28 17.13 -3.77
C LYS A 93 2.91 16.73 -2.36
N ILE A 94 3.94 16.54 -1.54
CA ILE A 94 3.82 16.28 -0.10
C ILE A 94 4.34 17.50 0.66
N LEU A 95 3.59 17.95 1.65
CA LEU A 95 3.98 19.02 2.55
C LEU A 95 4.50 18.41 3.86
N VAL A 96 5.80 18.58 4.15
CA VAL A 96 6.40 18.05 5.39
C VAL A 96 6.51 19.17 6.43
N VAL A 97 5.94 18.94 7.59
CA VAL A 97 5.81 19.90 8.70
C VAL A 97 6.57 19.38 9.94
N PRO A 98 7.79 19.85 10.19
CA PRO A 98 8.48 19.59 11.46
C PRO A 98 7.72 20.24 12.62
N VAL A 99 7.27 19.44 13.58
CA VAL A 99 6.51 19.89 14.73
C VAL A 99 7.42 20.02 15.94
N LYS A 100 7.45 21.20 16.54
CA LYS A 100 8.08 21.46 17.84
C LYS A 100 7.01 21.54 18.91
N LEU A 101 7.01 20.63 19.85
CA LEU A 101 6.11 20.69 20.99
C LEU A 101 6.54 21.75 21.99
N SER A 102 5.59 22.28 22.77
CA SER A 102 5.87 23.23 23.84
C SER A 102 6.82 22.65 24.86
N GLY A 103 7.93 23.33 25.10
CA GLY A 103 8.99 22.91 26.00
C GLY A 103 10.13 22.12 25.33
N GLU A 104 10.01 21.75 24.05
CA GLU A 104 11.09 21.09 23.31
C GLU A 104 12.11 22.09 22.72
N SER A 105 13.26 21.56 22.38
CA SER A 105 14.27 22.30 21.62
C SER A 105 13.82 22.51 20.18
N SER A 106 14.27 23.60 19.55
CA SER A 106 14.03 23.84 18.14
C SER A 106 14.70 22.79 17.25
N TRP A 107 14.12 22.55 16.09
CA TRP A 107 14.74 21.73 15.05
C TRP A 107 16.05 22.38 14.58
N THR A 108 17.11 21.61 14.54
CA THR A 108 18.38 22.07 13.97
C THR A 108 18.32 22.03 12.45
N GLN A 109 19.12 22.88 11.78
CA GLN A 109 19.23 22.84 10.33
C GLN A 109 19.61 21.44 9.82
N THR A 110 20.52 20.76 10.52
CA THR A 110 20.92 19.38 10.18
C THR A 110 19.72 18.42 10.18
N LYS A 111 18.81 18.53 11.16
CA LYS A 111 17.61 17.70 11.18
C LYS A 111 16.69 18.00 9.99
N LEU A 112 16.50 19.28 9.68
CA LEU A 112 15.67 19.69 8.53
C LEU A 112 16.29 19.21 7.20
N ASP A 113 17.60 19.32 7.05
CA ASP A 113 18.32 18.83 5.87
C ASP A 113 18.21 17.30 5.73
N ASN A 114 18.29 16.57 6.83
CA ASN A 114 18.09 15.12 6.85
C ASN A 114 16.66 14.73 6.45
N VAL A 115 15.64 15.41 6.96
CA VAL A 115 14.26 15.21 6.56
C VAL A 115 14.09 15.46 5.06
N ASN A 116 14.67 16.54 4.54
CA ASN A 116 14.59 16.84 3.11
C ASN A 116 15.24 15.74 2.25
N LYS A 117 16.38 15.17 2.68
CA LYS A 117 17.02 14.03 2.00
C LYS A 117 16.15 12.78 2.02
N VAL A 118 15.54 12.47 3.15
CA VAL A 118 14.71 11.27 3.32
C VAL A 118 13.43 11.35 2.50
N PHE A 119 12.80 12.52 2.41
CA PHE A 119 11.58 12.65 1.62
C PHE A 119 11.84 12.94 0.14
N PHE A 120 12.74 13.85 -0.18
CA PHE A 120 12.89 14.41 -1.52
C PHE A 120 14.27 14.25 -2.14
N GLY A 121 15.22 13.63 -1.44
CA GLY A 121 16.56 13.35 -1.93
C GLY A 121 16.59 12.23 -2.97
N GLU A 122 17.78 11.99 -3.50
CA GLU A 122 18.05 10.83 -4.36
C GLU A 122 18.29 9.57 -3.51
N ALA A 123 18.23 8.39 -4.10
CA ALA A 123 18.52 7.13 -3.39
C ALA A 123 19.91 7.12 -2.72
N SER A 124 20.88 7.85 -3.29
CA SER A 124 22.24 7.98 -2.74
C SER A 124 22.33 8.86 -1.48
N ASP A 125 21.30 9.62 -1.15
CA ASP A 125 21.24 10.47 0.05
C ASP A 125 20.83 9.70 1.31
N THR A 126 20.37 8.47 1.14
CA THR A 126 19.91 7.56 2.19
C THR A 126 20.68 6.24 2.14
N SER A 127 20.44 5.35 3.08
CA SER A 127 21.05 4.01 3.07
C SER A 127 20.41 3.07 2.05
N TRP A 128 19.19 3.36 1.58
CA TRP A 128 18.44 2.56 0.61
C TRP A 128 17.72 3.42 -0.41
N GLN A 129 16.58 4.03 -0.03
CA GLN A 129 15.75 4.88 -0.88
C GLN A 129 15.27 6.09 -0.07
N SER A 130 15.00 7.21 -0.74
CA SER A 130 14.14 8.27 -0.22
C SER A 130 12.67 7.94 -0.55
N VAL A 131 11.71 8.64 0.06
CA VAL A 131 10.31 8.54 -0.33
C VAL A 131 10.14 8.81 -1.83
N LYS A 132 10.71 9.90 -2.34
CA LYS A 132 10.70 10.24 -3.77
C LYS A 132 11.24 9.10 -4.64
N SER A 133 12.46 8.64 -4.40
CA SER A 133 13.11 7.65 -5.26
C SER A 133 12.46 6.27 -5.20
N PHE A 134 11.89 5.92 -4.04
CA PHE A 134 11.14 4.68 -3.89
C PHE A 134 9.89 4.67 -4.76
N PHE A 135 9.04 5.70 -4.63
CA PHE A 135 7.78 5.74 -5.37
C PHE A 135 8.00 5.92 -6.87
N GLU A 136 9.02 6.63 -7.29
CA GLU A 136 9.40 6.69 -8.71
C GLU A 136 9.77 5.31 -9.25
N THR A 137 10.56 4.54 -8.50
CA THR A 137 10.98 3.19 -8.90
C THR A 137 9.84 2.18 -8.81
N SER A 138 9.11 2.14 -7.69
CA SER A 138 8.01 1.19 -7.44
C SER A 138 6.85 1.37 -8.42
N SER A 139 6.61 2.61 -8.84
CA SER A 139 5.57 2.94 -9.82
C SER A 139 6.01 2.79 -11.28
N TYR A 140 7.23 2.37 -11.55
CA TYR A 140 7.81 2.33 -12.90
C TYR A 140 7.80 3.70 -13.60
N GLY A 141 7.99 4.79 -12.83
CA GLY A 141 7.96 6.16 -13.31
C GLY A 141 6.55 6.75 -13.52
N ASN A 142 5.50 6.09 -13.04
CA ASN A 142 4.14 6.64 -13.12
C ASN A 142 3.84 7.69 -12.04
N LEU A 143 4.56 7.68 -10.92
CA LEU A 143 4.39 8.63 -9.80
C LEU A 143 5.70 9.37 -9.52
N HIS A 144 5.64 10.70 -9.55
CA HIS A 144 6.75 11.58 -9.22
C HIS A 144 6.39 12.43 -7.99
N ILE A 145 6.98 12.10 -6.84
CA ILE A 145 6.76 12.84 -5.59
C ILE A 145 7.75 13.99 -5.48
N THR A 146 7.23 15.18 -5.21
CA THR A 146 7.98 16.39 -4.89
C THR A 146 7.38 17.06 -3.64
N GLY A 147 7.95 18.13 -3.16
CA GLY A 147 7.39 18.87 -2.02
C GLY A 147 8.42 19.75 -1.34
N GLU A 148 8.11 20.13 -0.13
CA GLU A 148 9.03 20.92 0.69
C GLU A 148 8.93 20.54 2.17
N VAL A 149 10.04 20.75 2.88
CA VAL A 149 10.09 20.71 4.34
C VAL A 149 9.94 22.12 4.86
N LEU A 150 8.83 22.40 5.54
CA LEU A 150 8.58 23.73 6.13
C LEU A 150 9.58 24.04 7.26
N PRO A 151 9.78 25.31 7.59
CA PRO A 151 10.30 25.70 8.90
C PRO A 151 9.46 25.08 10.02
N GLU A 152 10.07 24.87 11.20
CA GLU A 152 9.36 24.25 12.33
C GLU A 152 8.03 24.94 12.64
N PHE A 153 6.99 24.16 12.83
CA PHE A 153 5.72 24.58 13.38
C PHE A 153 5.76 24.45 14.90
N SER A 154 5.71 25.57 15.62
CA SER A 154 5.68 25.59 17.08
C SER A 154 4.27 25.37 17.59
N SER A 155 4.00 24.17 18.09
CA SER A 155 2.72 23.80 18.71
C SER A 155 2.60 24.35 20.14
N SER A 156 1.37 24.68 20.55
CA SER A 156 1.06 24.99 21.95
C SER A 156 0.93 23.75 22.83
N TYR A 157 0.80 22.56 22.24
CA TYR A 157 0.75 21.30 22.98
C TYR A 157 2.15 20.88 23.47
N SER A 158 2.21 20.43 24.73
CA SER A 158 3.40 19.79 25.29
C SER A 158 3.35 18.28 25.11
N TYR A 159 4.49 17.60 25.29
CA TYR A 159 4.54 16.13 25.31
C TYR A 159 3.46 15.54 26.25
N ALA A 160 3.39 16.02 27.50
CA ALA A 160 2.42 15.50 28.47
C ALA A 160 0.96 15.73 28.06
N SER A 161 0.67 16.86 27.41
CA SER A 161 -0.69 17.14 26.94
C SER A 161 -1.12 16.25 25.77
N LEU A 162 -0.19 15.88 24.89
CA LEU A 162 -0.45 14.91 23.81
C LEU A 162 -0.57 13.49 24.35
N MET A 163 0.27 13.08 25.29
CA MET A 163 0.14 11.77 25.98
C MET A 163 -1.26 11.58 26.58
N ALA A 164 -1.86 12.65 27.13
CA ALA A 164 -3.21 12.59 27.67
C ALA A 164 -4.32 12.44 26.61
N LYS A 165 -3.99 12.64 25.33
CA LYS A 165 -4.94 12.55 24.22
C LYS A 165 -4.92 11.16 23.54
N GLY A 166 -3.89 10.36 23.76
CA GLY A 166 -3.74 9.08 23.05
C GLY A 166 -3.69 9.30 21.53
N GLN A 167 -4.37 8.47 20.77
CA GLN A 167 -4.41 8.54 19.30
C GLN A 167 -4.94 9.87 18.74
N SER A 168 -5.77 10.61 19.49
CA SER A 168 -6.21 11.96 19.10
C SER A 168 -5.12 13.04 19.23
N SER A 169 -3.90 12.67 19.57
CA SER A 169 -2.75 13.59 19.64
C SER A 169 -2.42 14.18 18.27
N SER A 170 -2.44 13.37 17.23
CA SER A 170 -2.13 13.78 15.88
C SER A 170 -3.20 14.70 15.28
N ASP A 171 -4.49 14.43 15.51
CA ASP A 171 -5.59 15.32 15.10
C ASP A 171 -5.44 16.69 15.72
N ALA A 172 -5.12 16.76 17.02
CA ALA A 172 -4.93 18.03 17.70
C ALA A 172 -3.83 18.89 17.07
N ILE A 173 -2.74 18.26 16.62
CA ILE A 173 -1.65 18.94 15.90
C ILE A 173 -2.10 19.35 14.49
N ALA A 174 -2.78 18.49 13.76
CA ALA A 174 -3.28 18.78 12.41
C ALA A 174 -4.28 19.94 12.41
N GLU A 175 -5.20 19.97 13.36
CA GLU A 175 -6.17 21.07 13.55
C GLU A 175 -5.46 22.38 13.97
N GLU A 176 -4.50 22.30 14.91
CA GLU A 176 -3.74 23.47 15.32
C GLU A 176 -2.91 24.05 14.18
N PHE A 177 -2.23 23.19 13.39
CA PHE A 177 -1.51 23.63 12.20
C PHE A 177 -2.45 24.26 11.18
N ASN A 178 -3.58 23.64 10.89
CA ASN A 178 -4.57 24.18 9.96
C ASN A 178 -5.05 25.58 10.36
N ALA A 179 -5.23 25.83 11.66
CA ALA A 179 -5.67 27.13 12.21
C ALA A 179 -4.56 28.19 12.24
N LYS A 180 -3.33 27.81 12.60
CA LYS A 180 -2.24 28.73 12.97
C LYS A 180 -1.11 28.86 11.95
N THR A 181 -1.02 27.97 10.94
CA THR A 181 0.06 28.06 9.95
C THR A 181 0.07 29.40 9.21
N THR A 182 1.25 29.86 8.89
CA THR A 182 1.48 31.11 8.13
C THR A 182 1.43 30.91 6.61
N LEU A 183 1.15 29.70 6.14
CA LEU A 183 0.97 29.45 4.71
C LEU A 183 -0.15 30.32 4.15
N THR A 184 0.14 31.04 3.10
CA THR A 184 -0.85 31.80 2.34
C THR A 184 -1.84 30.86 1.65
N ASN A 185 -2.99 31.39 1.26
CA ASN A 185 -3.98 30.61 0.52
C ASN A 185 -3.40 30.04 -0.80
N ASP A 186 -2.55 30.79 -1.48
CA ASP A 186 -1.94 30.34 -2.73
C ASP A 186 -0.89 29.23 -2.51
N GLN A 187 -0.14 29.31 -1.40
CA GLN A 187 0.74 28.21 -0.99
C GLN A 187 -0.05 26.94 -0.66
N ARG A 188 -1.17 27.06 0.07
CA ARG A 188 -2.06 25.91 0.34
C ARG A 188 -2.61 25.29 -0.95
N LYS A 189 -3.09 26.12 -1.90
CA LYS A 189 -3.59 25.65 -3.20
C LYS A 189 -2.54 24.93 -4.03
N ALA A 190 -1.25 25.20 -3.84
CA ALA A 190 -0.18 24.49 -4.50
C ALA A 190 -0.05 23.02 -4.04
N TYR A 191 -0.70 22.65 -2.93
CA TYR A 191 -0.81 21.30 -2.35
C TYR A 191 -2.26 20.78 -2.36
N ASP A 192 -3.16 21.40 -3.09
CA ASP A 192 -4.53 20.98 -3.43
C ASP A 192 -4.58 20.86 -4.95
N GLN A 193 -3.93 19.84 -5.48
CA GLN A 193 -3.68 19.74 -6.92
C GLN A 193 -4.92 19.28 -7.70
N ASP A 194 -5.85 18.57 -7.05
CA ASP A 194 -7.13 18.16 -7.64
C ASP A 194 -8.25 19.19 -7.44
N GLY A 195 -8.02 20.23 -6.62
CA GLY A 195 -8.92 21.36 -6.41
C GLY A 195 -10.16 21.01 -5.59
N ASP A 196 -10.08 19.98 -4.74
CA ASP A 196 -11.20 19.53 -3.90
C ASP A 196 -11.36 20.37 -2.61
N GLY A 197 -10.33 21.14 -2.24
CA GLY A 197 -10.32 22.04 -1.09
C GLY A 197 -9.64 21.46 0.14
N TYR A 198 -8.88 20.38 -0.05
CA TYR A 198 -7.98 19.82 0.95
C TYR A 198 -6.53 19.87 0.47
N LEU A 199 -5.59 19.82 1.40
CA LEU A 199 -4.18 19.55 1.10
C LEU A 199 -4.06 18.05 0.81
N ASP A 200 -3.53 17.68 -0.36
CA ASP A 200 -3.49 16.29 -0.85
C ASP A 200 -2.71 15.36 0.09
N ALA A 201 -1.60 15.82 0.68
CA ALA A 201 -0.83 15.06 1.64
C ALA A 201 -0.02 15.98 2.57
N VAL A 202 -0.15 15.78 3.87
CA VAL A 202 0.62 16.48 4.91
C VAL A 202 1.32 15.47 5.80
N VAL A 203 2.60 15.71 6.08
CA VAL A 203 3.40 14.89 6.99
C VAL A 203 3.77 15.72 8.20
N PHE A 204 3.31 15.35 9.38
CA PHE A 204 3.72 15.95 10.65
C PHE A 204 4.81 15.10 11.29
N LEU A 205 6.02 15.66 11.41
CA LEU A 205 7.14 15.00 12.07
C LEU A 205 7.36 15.57 13.46
N TYR A 206 7.36 14.74 14.46
CA TYR A 206 7.65 15.09 15.85
C TYR A 206 9.02 14.57 16.30
N GLN A 207 9.57 15.13 17.43
CA GLN A 207 10.91 14.78 17.94
C GLN A 207 10.92 13.66 18.99
N PRO A 208 9.89 13.46 19.84
CA PRO A 208 9.86 12.36 20.79
C PRO A 208 10.16 11.00 20.15
N VAL A 209 10.98 10.20 20.83
CA VAL A 209 11.29 8.84 20.38
C VAL A 209 10.12 7.92 20.74
N PRO A 210 9.59 7.14 19.79
CA PRO A 210 8.55 6.16 20.05
C PRO A 210 9.04 5.05 20.99
N THR A 211 8.17 4.66 21.93
CA THR A 211 8.42 3.57 22.89
C THR A 211 7.09 2.86 23.18
N ASP A 212 7.13 1.65 23.72
CA ASP A 212 5.91 0.93 24.12
C ASP A 212 5.03 1.74 25.09
N SER A 213 5.62 2.64 25.89
CA SER A 213 4.89 3.42 26.88
C SER A 213 4.21 4.67 26.33
N ASN A 214 4.58 5.14 25.14
CA ASN A 214 4.04 6.34 24.52
C ASN A 214 3.42 6.09 23.15
N SER A 215 3.40 4.86 22.67
CA SER A 215 2.95 4.48 21.33
C SER A 215 1.50 4.83 21.02
N ASP A 216 0.64 4.97 22.01
CA ASP A 216 -0.74 5.45 21.80
C ASP A 216 -0.82 6.91 21.34
N SER A 217 0.25 7.70 21.49
CA SER A 217 0.32 9.09 21.10
C SER A 217 1.46 9.39 20.13
N PHE A 218 2.52 8.57 20.16
CA PHE A 218 3.75 8.78 19.40
C PHE A 218 4.19 7.48 18.72
N TRP A 219 3.68 7.27 17.52
CA TRP A 219 4.07 6.18 16.61
C TRP A 219 4.02 6.69 15.17
N ALA A 220 4.05 5.81 14.18
CA ALA A 220 3.76 6.17 12.81
C ALA A 220 2.35 5.71 12.45
N TRP A 221 1.56 6.58 11.87
CA TRP A 221 0.24 6.29 11.29
C TRP A 221 -0.22 7.37 10.34
N CYS A 222 -1.14 7.02 9.46
CA CYS A 222 -1.93 7.98 8.70
C CYS A 222 -3.34 8.09 9.25
N PHE A 223 -3.87 9.32 9.26
CA PHE A 223 -5.22 9.62 9.73
C PHE A 223 -5.85 10.74 8.90
N ALA A 224 -7.14 11.00 9.11
CA ALA A 224 -7.85 12.07 8.44
C ALA A 224 -8.60 12.95 9.45
N THR A 225 -8.50 14.27 9.28
CA THR A 225 -9.24 15.23 10.12
C THR A 225 -10.72 15.29 9.72
N GLU A 226 -11.56 15.79 10.63
CA GLU A 226 -12.95 16.14 10.33
C GLU A 226 -13.12 17.59 9.82
N LEU A 227 -12.03 18.26 9.44
CA LEU A 227 -12.07 19.63 8.92
C LEU A 227 -12.82 19.67 7.58
N SER A 228 -13.56 20.74 7.36
CA SER A 228 -14.32 20.91 6.12
C SER A 228 -13.43 21.41 4.99
N ALA A 229 -13.65 20.89 3.79
CA ALA A 229 -13.02 21.34 2.56
C ALA A 229 -13.23 22.85 2.30
N SER A 230 -12.22 23.51 1.79
CA SER A 230 -12.29 24.92 1.40
C SER A 230 -11.40 25.21 0.20
N LYS A 231 -12.00 25.41 -0.97
CA LYS A 231 -11.26 25.79 -2.20
C LYS A 231 -10.53 27.14 -2.10
N LEU A 232 -10.95 27.99 -1.18
CA LEU A 232 -10.29 29.26 -0.94
C LEU A 232 -9.07 29.13 -0.04
N LYS A 233 -9.17 28.26 0.98
CA LYS A 233 -8.14 27.98 1.97
C LYS A 233 -8.12 26.47 2.21
N PRO A 234 -7.46 25.66 1.35
CA PRO A 234 -7.43 24.21 1.50
C PRO A 234 -7.05 23.75 2.90
N ALA A 235 -7.84 22.83 3.46
CA ALA A 235 -7.69 22.36 4.82
C ALA A 235 -6.84 21.09 4.88
N VAL A 236 -6.26 20.77 6.04
CA VAL A 236 -5.65 19.46 6.28
C VAL A 236 -6.76 18.42 6.34
N ASN A 237 -6.62 17.31 5.61
CA ASN A 237 -7.48 16.15 5.75
C ASN A 237 -6.64 14.93 5.98
N ASN A 238 -6.15 14.25 4.94
CA ASN A 238 -5.29 13.09 5.07
C ASN A 238 -3.87 13.50 5.47
N TYR A 239 -3.33 12.90 6.53
CA TYR A 239 -2.00 13.25 7.01
C TYR A 239 -1.27 12.05 7.62
N MET A 240 0.06 12.09 7.53
CA MET A 240 0.98 11.20 8.25
C MET A 240 1.39 11.86 9.57
N TRP A 241 1.45 11.08 10.64
CA TRP A 241 2.05 11.41 11.92
C TRP A 241 3.20 10.45 12.19
N ALA A 242 4.44 10.93 12.28
CA ALA A 242 5.59 10.07 12.45
C ALA A 242 6.72 10.72 13.25
N SER A 243 7.55 9.92 13.92
CA SER A 243 8.73 10.42 14.60
C SER A 243 9.87 10.72 13.64
N TYR A 244 10.63 11.78 13.95
CA TYR A 244 11.94 11.99 13.33
C TYR A 244 12.90 10.81 13.60
N ASP A 245 12.72 10.07 14.69
CA ASP A 245 13.66 9.02 15.09
C ASP A 245 13.71 7.84 14.12
N PHE A 246 12.64 7.59 13.37
CA PHE A 246 12.63 6.54 12.34
C PHE A 246 13.68 6.73 11.24
N ILE A 247 14.24 7.93 11.12
CA ILE A 247 15.37 8.23 10.21
C ILE A 247 16.68 7.54 10.66
N ASN A 248 16.74 7.10 11.91
CA ASN A 248 17.89 6.45 12.53
C ASN A 248 17.79 4.92 12.58
N ASP A 249 16.71 4.34 12.07
CA ASP A 249 16.59 2.89 11.95
C ASP A 249 17.76 2.32 11.14
N THR A 250 18.12 1.09 11.38
CA THR A 250 19.35 0.54 10.83
C THR A 250 19.19 -0.88 10.31
N TYR A 251 20.05 -1.25 9.36
CA TYR A 251 20.19 -2.64 8.96
C TYR A 251 20.98 -3.45 9.98
N THR A 252 20.57 -4.69 10.18
CA THR A 252 21.31 -5.65 10.99
C THR A 252 22.52 -6.17 10.23
N LYS A 253 23.66 -6.23 10.89
CA LYS A 253 24.90 -6.74 10.30
C LYS A 253 24.75 -8.19 9.88
N ASP A 254 24.90 -8.44 8.57
CA ASP A 254 25.02 -9.77 8.01
C ASP A 254 26.50 -10.04 7.66
N THR A 255 27.08 -11.12 8.19
CA THR A 255 28.46 -11.48 7.96
C THR A 255 28.69 -12.06 6.57
N VAL A 256 27.63 -12.46 5.86
CA VAL A 256 27.71 -13.10 4.52
C VAL A 256 27.91 -12.06 3.41
N PHE A 257 27.22 -10.93 3.51
CA PHE A 257 27.18 -9.92 2.45
C PHE A 257 28.15 -8.73 2.67
N GLY A 258 28.94 -8.73 3.72
CA GLY A 258 29.98 -7.73 3.95
C GLY A 258 29.52 -6.48 4.68
N LYS A 259 29.76 -5.27 4.09
CA LYS A 259 29.48 -4.00 4.75
C LYS A 259 27.98 -3.73 4.77
N VAL A 260 27.44 -3.56 5.98
CA VAL A 260 26.03 -3.16 6.18
C VAL A 260 25.78 -1.75 5.63
N PRO A 261 24.69 -1.52 4.92
CA PRO A 261 24.25 -0.18 4.57
C PRO A 261 24.14 0.70 5.81
N SER A 262 24.49 1.95 5.68
CA SER A 262 24.44 2.92 6.77
C SER A 262 24.10 4.30 6.22
N GLY A 263 23.27 5.03 6.90
CA GLY A 263 22.82 6.35 6.47
C GLY A 263 21.46 6.69 7.06
N LEU A 264 20.79 7.60 6.40
CA LEU A 264 19.42 7.96 6.76
C LEU A 264 18.45 6.90 6.23
N GLU A 265 17.38 6.64 6.96
CA GLU A 265 16.37 5.63 6.62
C GLU A 265 15.02 6.25 6.28
N ALA A 266 14.29 5.60 5.36
CA ALA A 266 12.97 6.06 4.94
C ALA A 266 11.88 4.98 4.96
N HIS A 267 12.18 3.74 5.31
CA HIS A 267 11.25 2.61 5.21
C HIS A 267 9.88 2.89 5.86
N THR A 268 9.86 3.39 7.09
CA THR A 268 8.63 3.74 7.79
C THR A 268 7.86 4.86 7.08
N TYR A 269 8.55 5.91 6.62
CA TYR A 269 7.89 6.99 5.88
C TYR A 269 7.37 6.55 4.50
N ILE A 270 8.04 5.60 3.85
CA ILE A 270 7.59 4.98 2.61
C ILE A 270 6.31 4.19 2.85
N HIS A 271 6.27 3.35 3.89
CA HIS A 271 5.09 2.59 4.31
C HIS A 271 3.90 3.53 4.56
N GLU A 272 4.09 4.56 5.39
CA GLU A 272 3.04 5.53 5.70
C GLU A 272 2.60 6.35 4.46
N THR A 273 3.53 6.62 3.52
CA THR A 273 3.16 7.27 2.26
C THR A 273 2.27 6.36 1.40
N GLY A 274 2.43 5.04 1.49
CA GLY A 274 1.49 4.07 0.90
C GLY A 274 0.06 4.27 1.40
N HIS A 275 -0.12 4.57 2.70
CA HIS A 275 -1.44 4.92 3.26
C HIS A 275 -1.96 6.26 2.76
N LEU A 276 -1.09 7.26 2.57
CA LEU A 276 -1.50 8.52 1.94
C LEU A 276 -2.01 8.31 0.50
N LEU A 277 -1.54 7.27 -0.19
CA LEU A 277 -2.03 6.86 -1.51
C LEU A 277 -3.29 5.98 -1.45
N GLY A 278 -3.75 5.58 -0.26
CA GLY A 278 -4.96 4.79 -0.02
C GLY A 278 -4.73 3.29 0.16
N LEU A 279 -3.50 2.81 0.26
CA LEU A 279 -3.23 1.41 0.58
C LEU A 279 -3.55 1.11 2.05
N ASP A 280 -4.01 -0.11 2.31
CA ASP A 280 -4.20 -0.65 3.66
C ASP A 280 -2.92 -1.35 4.14
N ASP A 281 -2.81 -1.55 5.47
CA ASP A 281 -1.89 -2.54 6.04
C ASP A 281 -2.31 -3.96 5.67
N TYR A 282 -1.34 -4.81 5.35
CA TYR A 282 -1.60 -6.22 5.06
C TYR A 282 -1.26 -7.16 6.21
N TYR A 283 -0.80 -6.63 7.34
CA TYR A 283 -0.67 -7.37 8.59
C TYR A 283 -1.96 -7.32 9.43
N SER A 284 -2.07 -8.22 10.41
CA SER A 284 -3.23 -8.28 11.28
C SER A 284 -3.14 -7.29 12.43
N TYR A 285 -4.22 -6.55 12.66
CA TYR A 285 -4.39 -5.71 13.86
C TYR A 285 -4.85 -6.49 15.10
N ASP A 286 -5.21 -7.77 14.96
CA ASP A 286 -5.70 -8.58 16.08
C ASP A 286 -4.52 -9.10 16.91
N ASP A 287 -4.32 -8.50 18.06
CA ASP A 287 -3.27 -8.80 19.01
C ASP A 287 -3.64 -9.84 20.09
N SER A 288 -4.86 -10.39 20.03
CA SER A 288 -5.26 -11.40 21.01
C SER A 288 -4.42 -12.66 20.88
N SER A 289 -3.84 -13.11 21.99
CA SER A 289 -2.79 -14.14 22.04
C SER A 289 -3.23 -15.55 21.63
N THR A 290 -4.51 -15.77 21.36
CA THR A 290 -5.08 -17.10 21.16
C THR A 290 -5.62 -17.36 19.75
N SER A 291 -5.73 -16.34 18.90
CA SER A 291 -6.36 -16.46 17.59
C SER A 291 -5.76 -15.54 16.53
N LYS A 292 -4.45 -15.22 16.63
CA LYS A 292 -3.81 -14.36 15.64
C LYS A 292 -3.80 -15.00 14.27
N PRO A 293 -4.45 -14.39 13.27
CA PRO A 293 -4.02 -14.60 11.93
C PRO A 293 -2.62 -13.98 11.84
N TRP A 294 -1.69 -14.70 11.33
CA TRP A 294 -0.42 -14.20 10.91
C TRP A 294 -0.60 -13.46 9.58
N ASP A 295 0.45 -12.77 9.18
CA ASP A 295 0.37 -11.84 8.07
C ASP A 295 0.15 -12.57 6.75
N CYS A 296 -1.05 -12.44 6.24
CA CYS A 296 -1.50 -13.17 5.07
C CYS A 296 -0.70 -12.84 3.80
N ALA A 297 -0.12 -11.62 3.72
CA ALA A 297 0.74 -11.22 2.63
C ALA A 297 2.17 -11.80 2.73
N GLY A 298 2.53 -12.47 3.83
CA GLY A 298 3.78 -13.21 3.99
C GLY A 298 4.94 -12.42 4.60
N ASP A 299 4.71 -11.30 5.25
CA ASP A 299 5.71 -10.42 5.93
C ASP A 299 6.90 -10.00 5.04
N ARG A 300 6.73 -9.94 3.74
CA ARG A 300 7.81 -9.65 2.80
C ARG A 300 7.34 -8.75 1.68
N GLU A 301 6.84 -7.58 2.07
CA GLU A 301 6.50 -6.48 1.19
C GLU A 301 6.26 -5.20 2.01
N MET A 302 6.14 -4.05 1.35
CA MET A 302 6.18 -2.74 1.99
C MET A 302 5.03 -2.50 2.97
N GLN A 303 3.77 -2.78 2.59
CA GLN A 303 2.59 -2.52 3.44
C GLN A 303 2.33 -3.61 4.49
N SER A 304 3.12 -4.69 4.48
CA SER A 304 3.07 -5.73 5.53
C SER A 304 4.16 -5.54 6.58
N PHE A 305 5.39 -5.26 6.16
CA PHE A 305 6.52 -5.27 7.10
C PHE A 305 7.59 -4.21 6.86
N ASN A 306 7.30 -3.16 6.11
CA ASN A 306 8.19 -2.04 5.76
C ASN A 306 9.50 -2.50 5.10
N ILE A 307 9.47 -3.47 4.21
CA ILE A 307 10.65 -3.97 3.50
C ILE A 307 10.34 -4.26 2.02
N GLY A 308 11.37 -4.15 1.20
CA GLY A 308 11.28 -4.43 -0.23
C GLY A 308 10.28 -3.53 -0.96
N ASP A 309 9.79 -4.03 -2.07
CA ASP A 309 8.84 -3.32 -2.93
C ASP A 309 7.38 -3.62 -2.53
N HIS A 310 6.44 -2.82 -3.00
CA HIS A 310 5.02 -3.16 -2.94
C HIS A 310 4.74 -4.47 -3.69
N ASN A 311 3.79 -5.26 -3.19
CA ASN A 311 3.29 -6.42 -3.93
C ASN A 311 2.54 -5.97 -5.20
N ILE A 312 2.36 -6.89 -6.12
CA ILE A 312 1.81 -6.58 -7.44
C ILE A 312 0.34 -6.14 -7.41
N TYR A 313 -0.44 -6.58 -6.38
CA TYR A 313 -1.80 -6.09 -6.18
C TYR A 313 -1.80 -4.61 -5.82
N SER A 314 -0.96 -4.17 -4.88
CA SER A 314 -0.84 -2.76 -4.51
C SER A 314 -0.49 -1.89 -5.72
N LYS A 315 0.44 -2.36 -6.55
CA LYS A 315 0.82 -1.65 -7.78
C LYS A 315 -0.31 -1.54 -8.79
N MET A 316 -1.11 -2.60 -8.98
CA MET A 316 -2.31 -2.56 -9.80
C MET A 316 -3.38 -1.65 -9.19
N ALA A 317 -3.58 -1.71 -7.87
CA ALA A 317 -4.55 -0.88 -7.15
C ALA A 317 -4.23 0.61 -7.20
N LEU A 318 -2.94 0.96 -7.34
CA LEU A 318 -2.47 2.33 -7.53
C LEU A 318 -2.44 2.76 -9.01
N GLY A 319 -2.82 1.88 -9.95
CA GLY A 319 -2.85 2.19 -11.38
C GLY A 319 -1.48 2.17 -12.05
N TRP A 320 -0.52 1.43 -11.51
CA TRP A 320 0.83 1.31 -12.07
C TRP A 320 1.03 0.06 -12.94
N VAL A 321 0.09 -0.88 -12.86
CA VAL A 321 0.15 -2.19 -13.54
C VAL A 321 -1.16 -2.54 -14.19
N ASP A 322 -1.10 -2.86 -15.48
CA ASP A 322 -2.17 -3.49 -16.24
C ASP A 322 -1.88 -5.00 -16.30
N PRO A 323 -2.75 -5.86 -15.78
CA PRO A 323 -2.50 -7.29 -15.77
C PRO A 323 -2.84 -7.96 -17.10
N TYR A 324 -2.15 -9.05 -17.39
CA TYR A 324 -2.58 -10.05 -18.38
C TYR A 324 -3.77 -10.84 -17.80
N TYR A 325 -4.96 -10.52 -18.24
CA TYR A 325 -6.19 -11.23 -17.85
C TYR A 325 -6.34 -12.53 -18.64
N VAL A 326 -6.36 -13.65 -17.93
CA VAL A 326 -6.45 -14.98 -18.54
C VAL A 326 -7.89 -15.29 -18.94
N THR A 327 -8.09 -15.59 -20.22
CA THR A 327 -9.40 -15.95 -20.83
C THR A 327 -9.47 -17.40 -21.26
N GLY A 328 -8.33 -18.10 -21.29
CA GLY A 328 -8.23 -19.51 -21.71
C GLY A 328 -6.90 -20.14 -21.33
N SER A 329 -6.59 -21.30 -21.88
CA SER A 329 -5.25 -21.88 -21.73
C SER A 329 -4.24 -21.04 -22.51
N CYS A 330 -3.11 -20.72 -21.89
CA CYS A 330 -2.08 -19.85 -22.48
C CYS A 330 -0.71 -20.12 -21.89
N GLU A 331 0.30 -19.56 -22.52
CA GLU A 331 1.66 -19.48 -21.99
C GLU A 331 2.12 -18.03 -22.05
N ILE A 332 2.57 -17.49 -20.90
CA ILE A 332 2.98 -16.10 -20.76
C ILE A 332 4.44 -16.05 -20.32
N LYS A 333 5.26 -15.30 -21.02
CA LYS A 333 6.60 -14.91 -20.58
C LYS A 333 6.46 -13.69 -19.70
N LEU A 334 6.46 -13.89 -18.38
CA LEU A 334 6.25 -12.88 -17.36
C LEU A 334 7.60 -12.32 -16.90
N HIS A 335 7.79 -11.01 -17.05
CA HIS A 335 9.00 -10.33 -16.57
C HIS A 335 8.90 -9.99 -15.07
N THR A 336 10.07 -9.80 -14.45
CA THR A 336 10.13 -9.53 -13.02
C THR A 336 9.41 -8.25 -12.63
N SER A 337 8.55 -8.32 -11.61
CA SER A 337 7.86 -7.17 -11.03
C SER A 337 8.79 -6.14 -10.37
N ALA A 338 10.05 -6.53 -10.10
CA ALA A 338 11.06 -5.61 -9.59
C ALA A 338 11.48 -4.53 -10.61
N LEU A 339 11.27 -4.79 -11.91
CA LEU A 339 11.72 -3.91 -13.00
C LEU A 339 10.58 -3.54 -13.98
N TYR A 340 9.54 -4.36 -14.09
CA TYR A 340 8.49 -4.24 -15.09
C TYR A 340 7.11 -4.34 -14.48
N GLY A 341 6.21 -3.47 -14.89
CA GLY A 341 4.81 -3.46 -14.44
C GLY A 341 3.97 -4.55 -15.11
N GLU A 342 4.32 -5.81 -14.93
CA GLU A 342 3.62 -6.96 -15.48
C GLU A 342 3.06 -7.87 -14.37
N ALA A 343 1.85 -8.37 -14.60
CA ALA A 343 1.18 -9.32 -13.72
C ALA A 343 0.27 -10.24 -14.52
N ILE A 344 -0.08 -11.39 -13.95
CA ILE A 344 -1.14 -12.25 -14.50
C ILE A 344 -2.32 -12.23 -13.54
N LEU A 345 -3.54 -12.09 -14.06
CA LEU A 345 -4.77 -12.14 -13.31
C LEU A 345 -5.67 -13.27 -13.82
N ILE A 346 -6.19 -14.09 -12.89
CA ILE A 346 -7.02 -15.26 -13.22
C ILE A 346 -8.33 -15.20 -12.45
N LYS A 347 -9.44 -15.05 -13.18
CA LYS A 347 -10.81 -15.27 -12.77
C LYS A 347 -11.73 -15.28 -13.98
N ASP A 348 -12.57 -16.32 -14.18
CA ASP A 348 -13.40 -16.46 -15.38
C ASP A 348 -14.41 -15.30 -15.58
N ASP A 349 -14.92 -14.71 -14.50
CA ASP A 349 -15.94 -13.65 -14.53
C ASP A 349 -15.45 -12.33 -13.89
N TRP A 350 -14.15 -12.04 -14.01
CA TRP A 350 -13.58 -10.80 -13.48
C TRP A 350 -14.30 -9.57 -13.98
N ASN A 351 -14.72 -8.70 -13.08
CA ASN A 351 -15.47 -7.48 -13.40
C ASN A 351 -14.61 -6.36 -13.99
N LYS A 352 -13.33 -6.62 -14.28
CA LYS A 352 -12.32 -5.69 -14.82
C LYS A 352 -12.05 -4.49 -13.91
N SER A 353 -12.09 -4.73 -12.60
CA SER A 353 -11.78 -3.75 -11.58
C SER A 353 -10.86 -4.36 -10.53
N ILE A 354 -10.15 -3.51 -9.78
CA ILE A 354 -9.36 -3.95 -8.63
C ILE A 354 -10.24 -4.51 -7.51
N PHE A 355 -11.52 -4.11 -7.43
CA PHE A 355 -12.46 -4.50 -6.38
C PHE A 355 -13.26 -5.75 -6.76
N ASP A 356 -12.57 -6.87 -6.81
CA ASP A 356 -13.13 -8.18 -7.09
C ASP A 356 -12.33 -9.24 -6.32
N GLU A 357 -12.65 -10.50 -6.52
CA GLU A 357 -11.90 -11.64 -6.02
C GLU A 357 -11.23 -12.36 -7.18
N TYR A 358 -9.91 -12.58 -7.11
CA TYR A 358 -9.14 -13.19 -8.19
C TYR A 358 -7.80 -13.74 -7.68
N LEU A 359 -7.12 -14.54 -8.51
CA LEU A 359 -5.68 -14.79 -8.34
C LEU A 359 -4.88 -13.73 -9.08
N MET A 360 -3.77 -13.30 -8.45
CA MET A 360 -2.79 -12.41 -9.05
C MET A 360 -1.40 -13.00 -8.91
N ILE A 361 -0.61 -12.94 -9.99
CA ILE A 361 0.70 -13.58 -10.06
C ILE A 361 1.73 -12.57 -10.50
N GLU A 362 2.86 -12.56 -9.79
CA GLU A 362 4.06 -11.82 -10.18
C GLU A 362 5.28 -12.72 -10.22
N TYR A 363 6.27 -12.36 -11.03
CA TYR A 363 7.60 -12.95 -10.97
C TYR A 363 8.47 -12.08 -10.05
N TYR A 364 8.72 -12.60 -8.85
CA TYR A 364 9.62 -11.99 -7.89
C TYR A 364 11.08 -12.32 -8.22
N THR A 365 11.94 -11.29 -8.15
CA THR A 365 13.40 -11.44 -8.13
C THR A 365 14.01 -10.54 -7.04
N PRO A 366 15.19 -10.88 -6.47
CA PRO A 366 15.91 -10.05 -5.53
C PRO A 366 16.67 -8.90 -6.23
N ASN A 367 15.98 -8.19 -7.14
CA ASN A 367 16.48 -7.08 -7.92
C ASN A 367 15.73 -5.78 -7.55
N GLY A 368 16.14 -4.65 -8.11
CA GLY A 368 15.50 -3.36 -7.89
C GLY A 368 15.39 -3.02 -6.40
N LEU A 369 14.22 -2.63 -5.95
CA LEU A 369 13.94 -2.28 -4.55
C LEU A 369 14.09 -3.46 -3.58
N ASN A 370 13.89 -4.70 -4.07
CA ASN A 370 14.03 -5.90 -3.24
C ASN A 370 15.48 -6.26 -2.93
N LYS A 371 16.47 -5.72 -3.69
CA LYS A 371 17.85 -6.20 -3.65
C LYS A 371 18.50 -6.06 -2.28
N GLN A 372 18.43 -4.89 -1.69
CA GLN A 372 19.10 -4.63 -0.41
C GLN A 372 18.47 -5.43 0.72
N ASP A 373 17.14 -5.43 0.80
CA ASP A 373 16.39 -6.15 1.82
C ASP A 373 16.42 -7.68 1.64
N SER A 374 16.82 -8.19 0.48
CA SER A 374 17.13 -9.62 0.31
C SER A 374 18.50 -10.00 0.91
N GLN A 375 19.40 -9.04 1.08
CA GLN A 375 20.74 -9.26 1.59
C GLN A 375 20.88 -8.94 3.08
N TYR A 376 20.22 -7.88 3.54
CA TYR A 376 20.33 -7.38 4.91
C TYR A 376 18.97 -7.34 5.58
N SER A 377 18.96 -7.50 6.90
CA SER A 377 17.75 -7.39 7.71
C SER A 377 17.59 -5.95 8.19
N TYR A 378 16.56 -5.26 7.71
CA TYR A 378 16.19 -3.93 8.17
C TYR A 378 15.50 -4.02 9.53
N ASP A 379 15.93 -3.23 10.49
CA ASP A 379 15.35 -3.13 11.83
C ASP A 379 15.03 -4.49 12.47
N SER A 380 15.94 -5.45 12.31
CA SER A 380 15.79 -6.83 12.79
C SER A 380 14.60 -7.60 12.20
N ARG A 381 14.02 -7.14 11.11
CA ARG A 381 12.91 -7.77 10.40
C ARG A 381 13.38 -8.95 9.53
N ASN A 382 12.44 -9.73 9.04
CA ASN A 382 12.77 -10.77 8.06
C ASN A 382 13.30 -10.13 6.78
N LYS A 383 14.31 -10.77 6.17
CA LYS A 383 14.78 -10.36 4.85
C LYS A 383 13.74 -10.72 3.77
N MET A 384 13.80 -10.00 2.65
CA MET A 384 13.17 -10.46 1.40
C MET A 384 13.81 -11.78 0.94
N TYR A 385 13.20 -12.45 -0.04
CA TYR A 385 13.73 -13.72 -0.56
C TYR A 385 15.04 -13.49 -1.33
N GLU A 386 16.04 -14.35 -1.10
CA GLU A 386 17.30 -14.36 -1.84
C GLU A 386 17.17 -15.03 -3.21
N GLY A 387 16.19 -15.93 -3.39
CA GLY A 387 15.89 -16.61 -4.64
C GLY A 387 14.81 -15.90 -5.46
N SER A 388 14.58 -16.40 -6.68
CA SER A 388 13.58 -15.92 -7.62
C SER A 388 12.50 -16.97 -7.84
N GLY A 389 11.26 -16.52 -8.12
CA GLY A 389 10.12 -17.41 -8.40
C GLY A 389 8.80 -16.67 -8.46
N LEU A 390 7.72 -17.36 -8.74
CA LEU A 390 6.40 -16.72 -8.74
C LEU A 390 5.91 -16.53 -7.30
N ARG A 391 5.32 -15.37 -7.04
CA ARG A 391 4.39 -15.16 -5.93
C ARG A 391 2.97 -15.22 -6.50
N ILE A 392 2.15 -16.08 -5.93
CA ILE A 392 0.74 -16.24 -6.29
C ILE A 392 -0.08 -15.74 -5.12
N TYR A 393 -0.94 -14.76 -5.37
CA TYR A 393 -1.84 -14.20 -4.37
C TYR A 393 -3.29 -14.53 -4.69
N HIS A 394 -4.04 -14.92 -3.67
CA HIS A 394 -5.49 -14.85 -3.69
C HIS A 394 -5.90 -13.49 -3.12
N ILE A 395 -6.49 -12.68 -3.96
CA ILE A 395 -6.98 -11.35 -3.60
C ILE A 395 -8.50 -11.44 -3.40
N ASP A 396 -9.00 -10.92 -2.28
CA ASP A 396 -10.44 -10.71 -2.06
C ASP A 396 -10.70 -9.25 -1.68
N ALA A 397 -10.67 -8.41 -2.71
CA ALA A 397 -10.88 -6.97 -2.61
C ALA A 397 -12.35 -6.57 -2.87
N ARG A 398 -13.28 -7.50 -2.76
CA ARG A 398 -14.71 -7.24 -2.96
C ARG A 398 -15.20 -6.20 -1.95
N LEU A 399 -16.08 -5.32 -2.41
CA LEU A 399 -16.65 -4.25 -1.60
C LEU A 399 -17.96 -4.68 -0.94
N VAL A 400 -18.17 -4.20 0.28
CA VAL A 400 -19.44 -4.33 1.00
C VAL A 400 -19.95 -2.96 1.42
N GLN A 401 -21.23 -2.77 1.40
CA GLN A 401 -21.83 -1.56 1.91
C GLN A 401 -21.84 -1.58 3.44
N ASN A 402 -21.24 -0.57 4.05
CA ASN A 402 -21.33 -0.37 5.50
C ASN A 402 -22.72 0.10 5.88
N VAL A 403 -23.37 -0.64 6.77
CA VAL A 403 -24.64 -0.26 7.39
C VAL A 403 -24.39 -0.06 8.88
N PHE A 404 -24.65 1.15 9.37
CA PHE A 404 -24.62 1.43 10.81
C PHE A 404 -25.95 1.08 11.46
N VAL A 405 -25.92 0.13 12.40
CA VAL A 405 -27.08 -0.23 13.21
C VAL A 405 -26.66 -0.16 14.67
N ASN A 406 -27.33 0.68 15.46
CA ASN A 406 -27.08 0.85 16.91
C ASN A 406 -25.61 1.11 17.28
N GLY A 407 -24.91 1.96 16.50
CA GLY A 407 -23.50 2.28 16.75
C GLY A 407 -22.52 1.21 16.32
N SER A 408 -22.96 0.13 15.73
CA SER A 408 -22.11 -0.91 15.16
C SER A 408 -22.23 -0.91 13.64
N SER A 409 -21.09 -1.06 12.96
CA SER A 409 -21.04 -1.17 11.51
C SER A 409 -21.30 -2.61 11.08
N TYR A 410 -22.29 -2.82 10.23
CA TYR A 410 -22.57 -4.12 9.62
C TYR A 410 -22.49 -4.00 8.11
N GLY A 411 -21.70 -4.86 7.49
CA GLY A 411 -21.63 -4.97 6.03
C GLY A 411 -22.86 -5.66 5.46
N ASN A 412 -23.56 -4.99 4.56
CA ASN A 412 -24.61 -5.62 3.77
C ASN A 412 -23.97 -6.38 2.60
N ARG A 413 -24.26 -7.66 2.47
CA ARG A 413 -23.71 -8.53 1.42
C ARG A 413 -24.51 -8.37 0.15
N GLY A 414 -23.90 -7.81 -0.84
CA GLY A 414 -24.50 -7.72 -2.16
C GLY A 414 -23.68 -6.82 -3.08
N TYR A 415 -23.43 -7.28 -4.27
CA TYR A 415 -22.84 -6.50 -5.33
C TYR A 415 -23.97 -5.71 -5.99
N SER A 416 -23.83 -4.40 -6.06
CA SER A 416 -24.69 -3.55 -6.88
C SER A 416 -23.83 -2.81 -7.90
N SER A 417 -24.46 -2.33 -8.97
CA SER A 417 -23.80 -1.51 -10.00
C SER A 417 -23.15 -0.23 -9.45
N ASP A 418 -23.56 0.24 -8.26
CA ASP A 418 -23.03 1.43 -7.60
C ASP A 418 -22.00 1.10 -6.51
N TRP A 419 -21.31 0.02 -6.67
CA TRP A 419 -20.46 -0.59 -5.66
C TRP A 419 -19.23 0.20 -5.24
N VAL A 420 -18.81 1.22 -5.99
CA VAL A 420 -17.71 2.11 -5.59
C VAL A 420 -18.16 3.18 -4.58
N LYS A 421 -19.46 3.49 -4.48
CA LYS A 421 -19.96 4.51 -3.56
C LYS A 421 -20.40 3.92 -2.22
N ASN A 422 -19.89 4.47 -1.12
CA ASN A 422 -20.25 4.10 0.27
C ASN A 422 -19.97 2.63 0.62
N LYS A 423 -18.84 2.08 0.15
CA LYS A 423 -18.46 0.68 0.39
C LYS A 423 -17.01 0.58 0.83
N THR A 424 -16.72 -0.45 1.59
CA THR A 424 -15.36 -0.80 2.03
C THR A 424 -15.01 -2.19 1.58
N ILE A 425 -13.72 -2.48 1.48
CA ILE A 425 -13.21 -3.80 1.13
C ILE A 425 -13.59 -4.80 2.21
N ILE A 426 -14.13 -5.95 1.82
CA ILE A 426 -14.64 -6.99 2.73
C ILE A 426 -13.54 -7.58 3.60
N GLY A 427 -12.36 -7.78 3.04
CA GLY A 427 -11.21 -8.41 3.68
C GLY A 427 -10.15 -7.45 4.21
N ALA A 428 -10.38 -6.11 4.24
CA ALA A 428 -9.34 -5.13 4.55
C ALA A 428 -8.46 -5.56 5.74
N SER A 429 -7.21 -5.17 5.71
CA SER A 429 -6.18 -5.38 6.76
C SER A 429 -6.02 -6.82 7.25
N ASN A 430 -6.41 -7.82 6.49
CA ASN A 430 -6.28 -9.23 6.88
C ASN A 430 -6.72 -9.56 8.33
N SER A 431 -7.41 -8.65 9.00
CA SER A 431 -7.84 -8.78 10.38
C SER A 431 -9.04 -9.73 10.51
N LEU A 432 -9.03 -10.60 11.53
CA LEU A 432 -10.17 -11.45 11.88
C LEU A 432 -11.38 -10.67 12.39
N ASN A 433 -11.15 -9.48 12.94
CA ASN A 433 -12.16 -8.75 13.74
C ASN A 433 -12.98 -7.76 12.94
N ARG A 434 -13.43 -8.14 11.76
CA ARG A 434 -14.41 -7.28 11.10
C ARG A 434 -15.81 -7.63 11.57
N SER A 435 -16.30 -6.80 12.48
CA SER A 435 -17.62 -6.94 13.12
C SER A 435 -18.80 -6.98 12.14
N TYR A 436 -18.62 -6.48 10.93
CA TYR A 436 -19.62 -6.48 9.87
C TYR A 436 -19.66 -7.78 9.05
N LEU A 437 -18.65 -8.66 9.18
CA LEU A 437 -18.65 -9.95 8.55
C LEU A 437 -19.30 -10.98 9.48
N THR A 438 -20.62 -11.16 9.35
CA THR A 438 -21.37 -12.14 10.15
C THR A 438 -21.21 -13.58 9.69
N SER A 439 -20.48 -13.84 8.57
CA SER A 439 -20.26 -15.21 8.10
C SER A 439 -19.19 -15.91 8.94
N THR A 440 -19.36 -17.19 9.15
CA THR A 440 -18.37 -18.05 9.78
C THR A 440 -17.02 -17.97 9.08
N GLN A 441 -17.00 -17.79 7.77
CA GLN A 441 -15.78 -17.66 6.96
C GLN A 441 -14.95 -16.42 7.34
N ALA A 442 -15.59 -15.26 7.45
CA ALA A 442 -14.91 -14.03 7.81
C ALA A 442 -14.45 -14.04 9.28
N LYS A 443 -15.32 -14.52 10.20
CA LYS A 443 -14.97 -14.65 11.61
C LYS A 443 -13.79 -15.60 11.86
N ASN A 444 -13.57 -16.55 10.96
CA ASN A 444 -12.51 -17.54 11.07
C ASN A 444 -11.27 -17.18 10.23
N GLY A 445 -11.11 -15.94 9.78
CA GLY A 445 -9.97 -15.51 8.97
C GLY A 445 -9.85 -16.18 7.60
N LYS A 446 -10.95 -16.70 7.10
CA LYS A 446 -10.99 -17.39 5.81
C LYS A 446 -11.21 -16.47 4.62
N VAL A 447 -11.65 -15.25 4.87
CA VAL A 447 -11.75 -14.18 3.87
C VAL A 447 -10.59 -13.22 4.13
N ARG A 448 -9.53 -13.36 3.37
CA ARG A 448 -8.30 -12.57 3.49
C ARG A 448 -8.21 -11.64 2.32
N TYR A 449 -7.82 -10.40 2.58
CA TYR A 449 -7.71 -9.38 1.55
C TYR A 449 -6.59 -9.71 0.54
N VAL A 450 -5.36 -9.81 1.03
CA VAL A 450 -4.18 -10.21 0.26
C VAL A 450 -3.61 -11.47 0.88
N HIS A 451 -3.73 -12.61 0.21
CA HIS A 451 -3.29 -13.89 0.73
C HIS A 451 -2.23 -14.51 -0.16
N LEU A 452 -0.99 -14.57 0.32
CA LEU A 452 0.11 -15.25 -0.36
C LEU A 452 -0.09 -16.77 -0.30
N LEU A 453 -0.20 -17.41 -1.45
CA LEU A 453 -0.35 -18.86 -1.62
C LEU A 453 1.03 -19.48 -1.84
N ASP A 454 1.74 -19.78 -0.76
CA ASP A 454 3.12 -20.25 -0.83
C ASP A 454 3.25 -21.72 -1.25
N SER A 455 4.34 -22.04 -1.97
CA SER A 455 4.57 -23.38 -2.50
C SER A 455 4.82 -24.44 -1.42
N GLY A 456 5.26 -24.04 -0.25
CA GLY A 456 5.49 -24.89 0.92
C GLY A 456 4.27 -25.10 1.80
N LYS A 457 3.13 -24.48 1.45
CA LYS A 457 1.88 -24.53 2.22
C LYS A 457 2.02 -24.07 3.67
N ASN A 458 2.92 -23.11 3.93
CA ASN A 458 3.06 -22.53 5.26
C ASN A 458 1.94 -21.53 5.55
N ASN A 459 1.50 -20.79 4.51
CA ASN A 459 0.45 -19.77 4.59
C ASN A 459 -0.95 -20.34 4.31
N THR A 460 -1.33 -21.40 5.01
CA THR A 460 -2.64 -22.04 4.84
C THR A 460 -3.71 -21.42 5.70
N LEU A 461 -4.99 -21.64 5.35
CA LEU A 461 -6.13 -21.18 6.15
C LEU A 461 -6.18 -21.80 7.54
N SER A 462 -5.66 -23.03 7.71
CA SER A 462 -5.63 -23.73 8.99
C SER A 462 -4.53 -23.19 9.92
N ASN A 463 -3.40 -22.84 9.37
CA ASN A 463 -2.27 -22.33 10.18
C ASN A 463 -2.57 -20.94 10.79
N GLY A 464 -3.39 -20.13 10.13
CA GLY A 464 -3.75 -18.80 10.59
C GLY A 464 -4.86 -18.75 11.67
N VAL A 465 -5.61 -19.83 11.86
CA VAL A 465 -6.84 -19.81 12.70
C VAL A 465 -6.62 -20.37 14.10
N ASN A 466 -5.69 -21.30 14.32
CA ASN A 466 -5.61 -22.05 15.56
C ASN A 466 -4.31 -21.87 16.36
N GLY A 467 -3.38 -21.04 15.93
CA GLY A 467 -2.15 -20.75 16.72
C GLY A 467 -1.28 -21.97 17.08
N THR A 468 -1.53 -23.13 16.48
CA THR A 468 -0.82 -24.39 16.77
C THR A 468 0.40 -24.61 15.90
N GLY A 469 0.66 -23.74 14.93
CA GLY A 469 1.94 -23.70 14.24
C GLY A 469 2.96 -22.94 15.08
N ASP A 470 4.22 -23.22 14.88
CA ASP A 470 5.41 -22.61 15.55
C ASP A 470 5.58 -21.10 15.27
N TYR A 471 4.48 -20.38 15.10
CA TYR A 471 4.42 -18.98 14.74
C TYR A 471 4.19 -18.10 15.96
N SER A 472 5.23 -17.86 16.74
CA SER A 472 5.22 -16.76 17.71
C SER A 472 5.47 -15.46 16.94
N ILE A 473 4.40 -14.81 16.57
CA ILE A 473 4.37 -13.60 15.71
C ILE A 473 5.13 -12.42 16.33
N LYS A 474 5.25 -12.35 17.66
CA LYS A 474 5.81 -11.17 18.33
C LYS A 474 7.33 -11.05 18.31
N SER A 475 8.08 -12.08 17.98
CA SER A 475 9.54 -12.01 18.11
C SER A 475 10.35 -12.56 16.94
N GLN A 476 9.70 -13.11 15.92
CA GLN A 476 10.42 -13.85 14.89
C GLN A 476 9.93 -13.65 13.46
N GLY A 477 8.88 -12.85 13.22
CA GLY A 477 8.23 -12.79 11.92
C GLY A 477 7.77 -14.18 11.46
N LEU A 478 6.98 -14.27 10.41
CA LEU A 478 6.65 -15.55 9.82
C LEU A 478 7.93 -16.28 9.43
N LYS A 479 8.24 -17.38 10.10
CA LYS A 479 9.24 -18.33 9.63
C LYS A 479 8.69 -19.13 8.45
N ILE A 480 8.20 -18.44 7.43
CA ILE A 480 8.04 -19.08 6.14
C ILE A 480 9.45 -19.47 5.72
N ASN A 481 9.67 -20.76 5.52
CA ASN A 481 10.93 -21.20 4.94
C ASN A 481 11.09 -20.46 3.60
N PRO A 482 12.02 -19.51 3.48
CA PRO A 482 12.15 -18.69 2.29
C PRO A 482 12.33 -19.54 1.03
N ASP A 483 12.98 -20.71 1.15
CA ASP A 483 13.20 -21.63 0.03
C ASP A 483 11.92 -22.34 -0.45
N LYS A 484 10.81 -22.24 0.31
CA LYS A 484 9.54 -22.91 0.00
C LYS A 484 8.36 -21.94 -0.13
N THR A 485 8.61 -20.66 -0.24
CA THR A 485 7.54 -19.68 -0.44
C THR A 485 7.26 -19.44 -1.91
N LEU A 486 8.33 -19.28 -2.69
CA LEU A 486 8.24 -19.01 -4.11
C LEU A 486 7.91 -20.29 -4.88
N TRP A 487 7.08 -20.16 -5.90
CA TRP A 487 6.84 -21.22 -6.88
C TRP A 487 7.96 -21.18 -7.92
N THR A 488 8.67 -22.28 -8.06
CA THR A 488 9.85 -22.38 -8.92
C THR A 488 9.64 -23.40 -10.03
N LYS A 489 10.55 -23.43 -11.00
CA LYS A 489 10.50 -24.32 -12.18
C LYS A 489 10.03 -25.74 -11.87
N GLY A 490 9.07 -26.21 -12.65
CA GLY A 490 8.49 -27.55 -12.56
C GLY A 490 7.39 -27.72 -11.52
N GLN A 491 7.18 -26.73 -10.64
CA GLN A 491 6.06 -26.77 -9.71
C GLN A 491 4.75 -26.36 -10.40
N THR A 492 3.66 -26.94 -9.91
CA THR A 492 2.31 -26.65 -10.40
C THR A 492 1.42 -26.25 -9.22
N PHE A 493 0.78 -25.09 -9.34
CA PHE A 493 -0.27 -24.67 -8.42
C PHE A 493 -1.63 -25.19 -8.87
N GLU A 494 -2.38 -25.72 -7.92
CA GLU A 494 -3.80 -26.05 -8.03
C GLU A 494 -4.55 -25.59 -6.78
N ALA A 495 -5.78 -25.14 -6.97
CA ALA A 495 -6.63 -24.74 -5.83
C ALA A 495 -6.92 -25.94 -4.92
N THR A 496 -6.72 -25.75 -3.63
CA THR A 496 -6.99 -26.76 -2.59
C THR A 496 -7.64 -26.12 -1.36
N SER A 497 -8.23 -26.91 -0.50
CA SER A 497 -8.80 -26.47 0.78
C SER A 497 -7.76 -25.92 1.76
N ASP A 498 -6.46 -26.10 1.49
CA ASP A 498 -5.41 -25.45 2.28
C ASP A 498 -5.47 -23.92 2.14
N PHE A 499 -5.80 -23.44 0.93
CA PHE A 499 -5.80 -22.03 0.58
C PHE A 499 -7.20 -21.43 0.37
N PHE A 500 -8.19 -22.27 0.01
CA PHE A 500 -9.53 -21.81 -0.33
C PHE A 500 -10.57 -22.39 0.64
N ALA A 501 -11.34 -21.51 1.27
CA ALA A 501 -12.38 -21.91 2.23
C ALA A 501 -13.45 -22.81 1.63
N ASN A 502 -13.69 -22.70 0.33
CA ASN A 502 -14.66 -23.47 -0.46
C ASN A 502 -14.01 -24.59 -1.29
N GLY A 503 -12.84 -25.09 -0.88
CA GLY A 503 -12.12 -26.18 -1.54
C GLY A 503 -11.34 -25.72 -2.77
N THR A 504 -11.95 -25.80 -3.96
CA THR A 504 -11.33 -25.35 -5.24
C THR A 504 -12.00 -24.10 -5.81
N LYS A 505 -12.81 -23.42 -4.99
CA LYS A 505 -13.59 -22.26 -5.40
C LYS A 505 -13.13 -21.01 -4.66
N PHE A 506 -13.30 -19.88 -5.28
CA PHE A 506 -13.24 -18.57 -4.65
C PHE A 506 -14.26 -18.44 -3.50
N ASN A 507 -14.09 -17.44 -2.65
CA ASN A 507 -15.01 -17.16 -1.54
C ASN A 507 -16.42 -16.77 -2.03
N ASP A 508 -16.53 -16.17 -3.22
CA ASP A 508 -17.80 -15.84 -3.88
C ASP A 508 -18.53 -17.05 -4.46
N GLY A 509 -17.89 -18.22 -4.47
CA GLY A 509 -18.42 -19.47 -4.99
C GLY A 509 -18.05 -19.78 -6.44
N THR A 510 -17.41 -18.86 -7.15
CA THR A 510 -16.92 -19.08 -8.52
C THR A 510 -15.82 -20.14 -8.53
N ALA A 511 -15.84 -21.01 -9.52
CA ALA A 511 -14.85 -22.07 -9.63
C ALA A 511 -13.51 -21.54 -10.16
N LEU A 512 -12.40 -21.98 -9.57
CA LEU A 512 -11.07 -21.76 -10.13
C LEU A 512 -10.67 -22.94 -11.02
N ASN A 513 -10.94 -22.81 -12.30
CA ASN A 513 -10.80 -23.88 -13.30
C ASN A 513 -9.43 -23.88 -13.99
N TYR A 514 -8.37 -23.49 -13.30
CA TYR A 514 -7.05 -23.36 -13.89
C TYR A 514 -5.99 -24.06 -13.06
N THR A 515 -4.95 -24.54 -13.74
CA THR A 515 -3.67 -24.91 -13.15
C THR A 515 -2.58 -23.99 -13.67
N ILE A 516 -1.58 -23.69 -12.82
CA ILE A 516 -0.48 -22.79 -13.15
C ILE A 516 0.81 -23.57 -12.99
N THR A 517 1.54 -23.79 -14.08
CA THR A 517 2.82 -24.50 -14.07
C THR A 517 3.95 -23.52 -14.34
N VAL A 518 4.96 -23.56 -13.49
CA VAL A 518 6.15 -22.72 -13.61
C VAL A 518 7.15 -23.35 -14.57
N GLY A 519 7.47 -22.61 -15.64
CA GLY A 519 8.42 -23.04 -16.67
C GLY A 519 9.86 -22.57 -16.42
N GLU A 520 10.57 -22.35 -17.50
CA GLU A 520 11.96 -21.89 -17.50
C GLU A 520 12.07 -20.41 -17.18
N THR A 521 13.21 -20.05 -16.60
CA THR A 521 13.65 -18.65 -16.50
C THR A 521 14.56 -18.31 -17.67
N ASP A 522 14.39 -17.10 -18.20
CA ASP A 522 15.21 -16.58 -19.31
C ASP A 522 15.49 -15.08 -19.01
N GLY A 523 16.66 -14.79 -18.48
CA GLY A 523 17.02 -13.44 -18.03
C GLY A 523 16.10 -12.95 -16.92
N ASP A 524 15.46 -11.80 -17.16
CA ASP A 524 14.53 -11.16 -16.21
C ASP A 524 13.08 -11.66 -16.34
N ALA A 525 12.86 -12.77 -17.04
CA ALA A 525 11.53 -13.34 -17.27
C ALA A 525 11.45 -14.82 -16.89
N ILE A 526 10.22 -15.26 -16.60
CA ILE A 526 9.87 -16.64 -16.34
C ILE A 526 8.68 -17.05 -17.21
N THR A 527 8.70 -18.28 -17.71
CA THR A 527 7.56 -18.82 -18.46
C THR A 527 6.50 -19.33 -17.49
N VAL A 528 5.26 -18.88 -17.67
CA VAL A 528 4.09 -19.31 -16.89
C VAL A 528 3.09 -19.99 -17.82
N LYS A 529 2.89 -21.29 -17.66
CA LYS A 529 1.89 -22.04 -18.41
C LYS A 529 0.60 -22.16 -17.60
N ILE A 530 -0.48 -21.67 -18.16
CA ILE A 530 -1.81 -21.71 -17.57
C ILE A 530 -2.68 -22.66 -18.40
N THR A 531 -3.28 -23.65 -17.73
CA THR A 531 -4.13 -24.64 -18.38
C THR A 531 -5.54 -24.55 -17.79
N LYS A 532 -6.53 -24.25 -18.64
CA LYS A 532 -7.95 -24.29 -18.27
C LYS A 532 -8.40 -25.74 -18.24
N LYS A 533 -9.06 -26.15 -17.14
CA LYS A 533 -9.60 -27.51 -16.91
C LYS A 533 -10.91 -27.73 -17.66
#